data_ef939a4b7688345af4fc531384c0b61b
#
_entry.id   ef939a4b7688345af4fc531384c0b61b
#
_cell.length_a   1.000
_cell.length_b   1.000
_cell.length_c   1.000
_cell.angle_alpha   90.00
_cell.angle_beta   90.00
_cell.angle_gamma   90.00
#
_symmetry.space_group_name_H-M   'P 1'
#
loop_
_entity.id
_entity.type
_entity.pdbx_description
1 polymer ?
#
loop_
_entity_poly.entity_id
_entity_poly.type
_entity_poly.pdbx_seq_one_letter_code
_entity_poly.pdbx_strand_id
1 'polypeptide(L)'
;MHLNSFCLKKVLWVGLSLLVGGISINTHAVTLNFSASLVQGTCSLSLDKSVLSLGDVQQANLRSETLLNLQPVTLTVDNCNGAASASLQPVVIALGPGKSQNGKWLFRSSDSDVGGAGVMLVQSASQPSYASTEVKSGDYFPLAAVGQTPVNKQLQFFAGVSCGGVTDCATVKPGQLTANVNFIFAYR
;
A
#
# COMPACT_ATOMS: atom_id res chain seq x y z
N MET A 1 5.47 85.25 -26.14
CA MET A 1 4.45 86.08 -26.78
C MET A 1 3.25 85.22 -27.11
N HIS A 2 2.15 85.57 -26.50
CA HIS A 2 0.75 85.30 -26.84
C HIS A 2 0.29 83.83 -26.79
N LEU A 3 -0.51 83.52 -25.86
CA LEU A 3 -1.92 83.86 -25.50
C LEU A 3 -2.92 82.87 -26.14
N ASN A 4 -3.59 82.21 -25.19
CA ASN A 4 -5.03 81.97 -25.18
C ASN A 4 -5.72 81.26 -26.35
N SER A 5 -6.39 80.21 -26.01
CA SER A 5 -7.85 80.39 -25.95
C SER A 5 -8.53 79.18 -25.40
N PHE A 6 -9.19 79.42 -24.32
CA PHE A 6 -10.40 78.77 -23.83
C PHE A 6 -11.37 78.39 -24.94
N CYS A 7 -11.92 77.24 -24.87
CA CYS A 7 -13.36 77.02 -25.04
C CYS A 7 -13.71 75.60 -24.71
N LEU A 8 -14.15 75.34 -23.50
CA LEU A 8 -15.49 74.99 -23.13
C LEU A 8 -16.28 74.25 -24.22
N LYS A 9 -16.26 72.92 -24.09
CA LYS A 9 -17.44 72.16 -24.50
C LYS A 9 -17.68 71.11 -23.44
N LYS A 10 -18.48 71.49 -22.44
CA LYS A 10 -19.33 70.62 -21.71
C LYS A 10 -20.28 69.95 -22.69
N VAL A 11 -20.09 68.72 -22.98
CA VAL A 11 -21.13 67.91 -23.59
C VAL A 11 -21.32 66.73 -22.69
N LEU A 12 -22.33 66.87 -21.97
CA LEU A 12 -23.27 65.94 -21.42
C LEU A 12 -23.13 64.53 -22.02
N TRP A 13 -22.48 63.66 -21.35
CA TRP A 13 -22.67 62.24 -21.51
C TRP A 13 -23.26 61.62 -20.20
N VAL A 14 -24.56 61.91 -20.13
CA VAL A 14 -25.46 61.22 -19.23
C VAL A 14 -25.73 59.86 -19.85
N GLY A 15 -25.44 58.85 -19.10
CA GLY A 15 -26.24 57.63 -19.12
C GLY A 15 -25.94 56.63 -20.22
N LEU A 16 -24.98 55.80 -19.97
CA LEU A 16 -25.15 54.39 -20.28
C LEU A 16 -24.39 53.59 -19.21
N SER A 17 -24.97 53.49 -18.06
CA SER A 17 -24.59 52.45 -17.06
C SER A 17 -24.97 51.10 -17.66
N LEU A 18 -24.10 50.58 -18.49
CA LEU A 18 -24.17 49.15 -18.83
C LEU A 18 -23.97 48.37 -17.55
N LEU A 19 -25.04 47.79 -17.07
CA LEU A 19 -25.03 46.65 -16.18
C LEU A 19 -24.24 45.52 -16.86
N VAL A 20 -22.95 45.55 -16.71
CA VAL A 20 -22.13 44.35 -16.90
C VAL A 20 -22.41 43.47 -15.71
N GLY A 21 -23.49 42.67 -15.81
CA GLY A 21 -23.74 41.58 -14.91
C GLY A 21 -22.52 40.68 -14.96
N GLY A 22 -21.72 40.75 -13.90
CA GLY A 22 -20.55 39.87 -13.73
C GLY A 22 -21.01 38.43 -13.73
N ILE A 23 -20.85 37.75 -14.87
CA ILE A 23 -20.93 36.29 -14.93
C ILE A 23 -19.71 35.81 -14.18
N SER A 24 -19.91 35.45 -12.90
CA SER A 24 -18.91 34.75 -12.13
C SER A 24 -18.74 33.36 -12.74
N ILE A 25 -17.79 33.24 -13.63
CA ILE A 25 -17.36 31.94 -14.14
C ILE A 25 -16.63 31.27 -12.98
N ASN A 26 -17.29 30.32 -12.32
CA ASN A 26 -16.64 29.46 -11.36
C ASN A 26 -15.63 28.58 -12.11
N THR A 27 -14.41 29.04 -12.21
CA THR A 27 -13.30 28.25 -12.72
C THR A 27 -12.92 27.23 -11.63
N HIS A 28 -13.39 26.00 -11.79
CA HIS A 28 -12.91 24.90 -10.99
C HIS A 28 -11.49 24.55 -11.46
N ALA A 29 -10.51 24.98 -10.69
CA ALA A 29 -9.13 24.54 -10.89
C ALA A 29 -9.03 23.07 -10.44
N VAL A 30 -8.80 22.16 -11.37
CA VAL A 30 -8.43 20.78 -11.05
C VAL A 30 -6.92 20.74 -10.86
N THR A 31 -6.49 20.46 -9.64
CA THR A 31 -5.07 20.28 -9.33
C THR A 31 -4.71 18.81 -9.53
N LEU A 32 -3.87 18.53 -10.51
CA LEU A 32 -3.31 17.20 -10.73
C LEU A 32 -1.89 17.18 -10.16
N ASN A 33 -1.69 16.41 -9.09
CA ASN A 33 -0.38 16.24 -8.46
C ASN A 33 0.36 15.09 -9.13
N PHE A 34 1.51 15.38 -9.72
CA PHE A 34 2.45 14.38 -10.21
C PHE A 34 3.59 14.25 -9.22
N SER A 35 3.84 13.04 -8.73
CA SER A 35 5.06 12.71 -8.03
C SER A 35 5.77 11.59 -8.80
N ALA A 36 7.00 11.82 -9.18
CA ALA A 36 7.88 10.80 -9.77
C ALA A 36 9.09 10.64 -8.87
N SER A 37 9.39 9.40 -8.47
CA SER A 37 10.66 9.08 -7.84
C SER A 37 11.55 8.41 -8.88
N LEU A 38 12.73 8.99 -9.09
CA LEU A 38 13.76 8.39 -9.93
C LEU A 38 14.55 7.37 -9.08
N VAL A 39 14.35 6.10 -9.37
CA VAL A 39 15.07 5.00 -8.71
C VAL A 39 16.03 4.35 -9.69
N GLN A 40 17.14 3.80 -9.16
CA GLN A 40 18.18 3.13 -9.94
C GLN A 40 17.72 1.75 -10.40
N GLY A 41 16.88 1.54 -11.20
CA GLY A 41 16.32 0.25 -11.60
C GLY A 41 14.99 -0.01 -10.96
N THR A 42 14.14 -0.69 -11.66
CA THR A 42 12.78 -0.99 -11.22
C THR A 42 12.41 -2.40 -11.63
N CYS A 43 11.51 -3.00 -10.86
CA CYS A 43 10.79 -4.20 -11.26
C CYS A 43 9.29 -3.92 -11.15
N SER A 44 8.51 -4.58 -11.97
CA SER A 44 7.07 -4.64 -11.82
C SER A 44 6.72 -5.72 -10.80
N LEU A 45 5.78 -5.42 -9.91
CA LEU A 45 5.26 -6.37 -8.94
C LEU A 45 3.79 -6.65 -9.24
N SER A 46 3.42 -7.90 -9.32
CA SER A 46 2.04 -8.34 -9.48
C SER A 46 1.72 -9.54 -8.60
N LEU A 47 0.49 -9.58 -8.07
CA LEU A 47 -0.02 -10.73 -7.33
C LEU A 47 -0.98 -11.52 -8.23
N ASP A 48 -0.93 -12.85 -8.14
CA ASP A 48 -1.92 -13.72 -8.81
C ASP A 48 -3.34 -13.46 -8.27
N LYS A 49 -3.45 -12.97 -7.04
CA LYS A 49 -4.70 -12.59 -6.37
C LYS A 49 -4.48 -11.31 -5.56
N SER A 50 -5.14 -10.23 -5.95
CA SER A 50 -5.11 -8.96 -5.20
C SER A 50 -6.01 -9.00 -3.96
N VAL A 51 -7.01 -9.89 -3.95
CA VAL A 51 -7.88 -10.18 -2.80
C VAL A 51 -7.83 -11.68 -2.55
N LEU A 52 -7.48 -12.06 -1.33
CA LEU A 52 -7.39 -13.45 -0.90
C LEU A 52 -8.43 -13.73 0.19
N SER A 53 -9.47 -14.48 -0.15
CA SER A 53 -10.45 -14.91 0.83
C SER A 53 -9.92 -16.11 1.60
N LEU A 54 -9.87 -15.98 2.93
CA LEU A 54 -9.54 -17.10 3.83
C LEU A 54 -10.80 -17.85 4.30
N GLY A 55 -11.99 -17.41 3.87
CA GLY A 55 -13.25 -18.04 4.23
C GLY A 55 -13.60 -17.91 5.72
N ASP A 56 -14.60 -18.65 6.13
CA ASP A 56 -15.09 -18.64 7.51
C ASP A 56 -14.23 -19.57 8.40
N VAL A 57 -13.80 -19.03 9.51
CA VAL A 57 -13.09 -19.77 10.55
C VAL A 57 -13.95 -19.83 11.80
N GLN A 58 -14.33 -21.04 12.19
CA GLN A 58 -15.06 -21.22 13.45
C GLN A 58 -14.13 -20.95 14.63
N GLN A 59 -14.57 -20.09 15.55
CA GLN A 59 -13.80 -19.74 16.75
C GLN A 59 -13.38 -21.01 17.55
N ALA A 60 -14.23 -22.02 17.61
CA ALA A 60 -13.95 -23.27 18.31
C ALA A 60 -12.80 -24.08 17.69
N ASN A 61 -12.49 -23.85 16.40
CA ASN A 61 -11.39 -24.54 15.70
C ASN A 61 -10.08 -23.76 15.81
N LEU A 62 -10.15 -22.48 16.19
CA LEU A 62 -8.97 -21.63 16.33
C LEU A 62 -8.32 -21.91 17.69
N ARG A 63 -7.22 -22.63 17.66
CA ARG A 63 -6.46 -23.04 18.85
C ARG A 63 -5.09 -22.41 18.81
N SER A 64 -4.43 -22.41 19.97
CA SER A 64 -3.03 -22.03 20.08
C SER A 64 -2.16 -22.83 19.11
N GLU A 65 -1.19 -22.16 18.53
CA GLU A 65 -0.20 -22.75 17.63
C GLU A 65 -0.80 -23.45 16.40
N THR A 66 -1.96 -22.98 15.96
CA THR A 66 -2.60 -23.47 14.73
C THR A 66 -2.62 -22.41 13.63
N LEU A 67 -2.62 -22.88 12.41
CA LEU A 67 -2.72 -22.09 11.19
C LEU A 67 -3.82 -22.69 10.32
N LEU A 68 -4.92 -21.98 10.19
CA LEU A 68 -6.14 -22.46 9.56
C LEU A 68 -6.38 -21.78 8.21
N ASN A 69 -7.13 -22.46 7.35
CA ASN A 69 -7.58 -21.95 6.06
C ASN A 69 -6.46 -21.39 5.19
N LEU A 70 -5.34 -22.11 5.15
CA LEU A 70 -4.17 -21.74 4.35
C LEU A 70 -4.52 -21.58 2.88
N GLN A 71 -4.18 -20.43 2.33
CA GLN A 71 -4.34 -20.11 0.91
C GLN A 71 -3.00 -19.66 0.33
N PRO A 72 -2.60 -20.19 -0.83
CA PRO A 72 -1.41 -19.74 -1.53
C PRO A 72 -1.67 -18.42 -2.25
N VAL A 73 -0.64 -17.59 -2.31
CA VAL A 73 -0.58 -16.39 -3.14
C VAL A 73 0.82 -16.25 -3.71
N THR A 74 0.91 -15.93 -5.00
CA THR A 74 2.18 -15.78 -5.71
C THR A 74 2.42 -14.32 -6.05
N LEU A 75 3.55 -13.80 -5.59
CA LEU A 75 4.07 -12.52 -6.03
C LEU A 75 5.03 -12.75 -7.20
N THR A 76 4.70 -12.21 -8.35
CA THR A 76 5.54 -12.19 -9.53
C THR A 76 6.30 -10.87 -9.59
N VAL A 77 7.60 -10.98 -9.74
CA VAL A 77 8.53 -9.87 -9.97
C VAL A 77 9.03 -10.01 -11.38
N ASP A 78 8.71 -9.06 -12.25
CA ASP A 78 9.06 -9.10 -13.67
C ASP A 78 9.47 -7.73 -14.20
N ASN A 79 9.80 -7.67 -15.50
CA ASN A 79 10.25 -6.44 -16.16
C ASN A 79 11.37 -5.73 -15.39
N CYS A 80 12.21 -6.51 -14.73
CA CYS A 80 13.34 -5.95 -13.99
C CYS A 80 14.35 -5.36 -14.97
N ASN A 81 14.63 -4.07 -14.80
CA ASN A 81 15.61 -3.35 -15.62
C ASN A 81 16.31 -2.28 -14.77
N GLY A 82 17.36 -1.69 -15.35
CA GLY A 82 18.15 -0.64 -14.73
C GLY A 82 19.51 -1.10 -14.25
N ALA A 83 20.33 -0.14 -13.84
CA ALA A 83 21.69 -0.40 -13.40
C ALA A 83 21.72 -1.02 -12.00
N ALA A 84 22.66 -1.94 -11.78
CA ALA A 84 22.99 -2.41 -10.45
C ALA A 84 23.48 -1.24 -9.57
N SER A 85 23.13 -1.26 -8.30
CA SER A 85 23.75 -0.37 -7.32
C SER A 85 24.97 -1.06 -6.71
N ALA A 86 26.13 -0.44 -6.79
CA ALA A 86 27.38 -1.07 -6.33
C ALA A 86 27.38 -1.49 -4.84
N SER A 87 26.54 -0.86 -4.02
CA SER A 87 26.51 -1.05 -2.56
C SER A 87 25.15 -1.51 -2.02
N LEU A 88 24.14 -1.63 -2.85
CA LEU A 88 22.77 -1.97 -2.40
C LEU A 88 22.30 -3.26 -3.04
N GLN A 89 21.40 -3.92 -2.34
CA GLN A 89 20.75 -5.14 -2.77
C GLN A 89 19.31 -4.85 -3.25
N PRO A 90 18.92 -5.30 -4.44
CA PRO A 90 17.51 -5.23 -4.87
C PRO A 90 16.66 -6.23 -4.09
N VAL A 91 15.59 -5.77 -3.49
CA VAL A 91 14.72 -6.57 -2.63
C VAL A 91 13.25 -6.24 -2.87
N VAL A 92 12.38 -7.15 -2.50
CA VAL A 92 10.97 -6.87 -2.22
C VAL A 92 10.79 -6.78 -0.71
N ILE A 93 10.06 -5.80 -0.23
CA ILE A 93 9.75 -5.62 1.19
C ILE A 93 8.25 -5.83 1.39
N ALA A 94 7.87 -6.63 2.39
CA ALA A 94 6.49 -6.76 2.82
C ALA A 94 6.17 -5.75 3.94
N LEU A 95 5.12 -4.96 3.77
CA LEU A 95 4.69 -3.94 4.73
C LEU A 95 3.20 -4.11 5.03
N GLY A 96 2.83 -3.96 6.28
CA GLY A 96 1.42 -3.98 6.67
C GLY A 96 1.23 -3.81 8.18
N PRO A 97 0.05 -3.36 8.60
CA PRO A 97 -0.28 -3.31 10.02
C PRO A 97 -0.42 -4.71 10.58
N GLY A 98 -0.04 -4.88 11.82
CA GLY A 98 -0.10 -6.17 12.50
C GLY A 98 0.32 -6.06 13.95
N LYS A 99 0.39 -7.20 14.60
CA LYS A 99 0.80 -7.29 16.00
C LYS A 99 1.58 -8.56 16.24
N SER A 100 2.58 -8.49 17.10
CA SER A 100 3.23 -9.71 17.62
C SER A 100 2.34 -10.35 18.67
N GLN A 101 2.06 -11.63 18.49
CA GLN A 101 1.27 -12.44 19.41
C GLN A 101 2.04 -13.72 19.77
N ASN A 102 2.50 -13.82 21.01
CA ASN A 102 3.30 -14.95 21.51
C ASN A 102 4.44 -15.35 20.55
N GLY A 103 5.24 -14.38 20.14
CA GLY A 103 6.41 -14.60 19.32
C GLY A 103 6.14 -14.73 17.81
N LYS A 104 4.88 -14.74 17.38
CA LYS A 104 4.50 -14.71 15.96
C LYS A 104 3.93 -13.36 15.57
N TRP A 105 4.32 -12.87 14.40
CA TRP A 105 3.72 -11.68 13.80
C TRP A 105 2.46 -12.08 13.05
N LEU A 106 1.35 -11.41 13.37
CA LEU A 106 0.08 -11.57 12.67
C LEU A 106 -0.32 -10.25 12.05
N PHE A 107 -0.52 -10.24 10.74
CA PHE A 107 -1.07 -9.09 10.03
C PHE A 107 -2.54 -8.92 10.39
N ARG A 108 -2.91 -7.68 10.67
CA ARG A 108 -4.29 -7.32 11.00
C ARG A 108 -4.51 -5.83 10.80
N SER A 109 -5.50 -5.47 10.02
CA SER A 109 -5.90 -4.09 9.81
C SER A 109 -6.67 -3.56 11.03
N SER A 110 -6.69 -2.24 11.20
CA SER A 110 -7.31 -1.58 12.36
C SER A 110 -8.83 -1.74 12.43
N ASP A 111 -9.46 -2.04 11.32
CA ASP A 111 -10.89 -2.31 11.17
C ASP A 111 -11.31 -3.74 11.56
N SER A 112 -10.34 -4.60 11.87
CA SER A 112 -10.62 -5.96 12.33
C SER A 112 -11.09 -5.95 13.78
N ASP A 113 -12.18 -6.66 14.06
CA ASP A 113 -12.82 -6.70 15.38
C ASP A 113 -12.75 -8.07 16.09
N VAL A 114 -11.96 -9.00 15.57
CA VAL A 114 -11.84 -10.39 16.05
C VAL A 114 -10.98 -10.61 17.31
N GLY A 115 -10.51 -9.54 17.96
CA GLY A 115 -9.68 -9.66 19.16
C GLY A 115 -8.27 -10.20 18.87
N GLY A 116 -7.93 -11.35 19.42
CA GLY A 116 -6.59 -11.95 19.35
C GLY A 116 -6.21 -12.64 18.04
N ALA A 117 -7.11 -12.72 17.05
CA ALA A 117 -6.79 -13.37 15.77
C ALA A 117 -6.12 -12.40 14.76
N GLY A 118 -5.40 -12.99 13.82
CA GLY A 118 -4.78 -12.27 12.70
C GLY A 118 -4.38 -13.22 11.58
N VAL A 119 -3.80 -12.68 10.53
CA VAL A 119 -3.32 -13.44 9.38
C VAL A 119 -1.82 -13.65 9.50
N MET A 120 -1.39 -14.89 9.59
CA MET A 120 0.01 -15.27 9.50
C MET A 120 0.37 -15.48 8.03
N LEU A 121 1.37 -14.75 7.57
CA LEU A 121 1.94 -14.88 6.23
C LEU A 121 3.26 -15.64 6.34
N VAL A 122 3.47 -16.61 5.46
CA VAL A 122 4.69 -17.43 5.41
C VAL A 122 5.19 -17.48 3.98
N GLN A 123 6.48 -17.22 3.75
CA GLN A 123 7.12 -17.51 2.48
C GLN A 123 7.56 -18.97 2.47
N SER A 124 7.01 -19.75 1.55
CA SER A 124 7.38 -21.17 1.42
C SER A 124 7.04 -21.67 0.02
N ALA A 125 7.81 -22.64 -0.47
CA ALA A 125 7.52 -23.35 -1.72
C ALA A 125 6.51 -24.51 -1.51
N SER A 126 6.22 -24.89 -0.27
CA SER A 126 5.26 -25.93 0.09
C SER A 126 4.37 -25.46 1.23
N GLN A 127 3.27 -26.16 1.45
CA GLN A 127 2.32 -25.80 2.50
C GLN A 127 3.01 -25.73 3.87
N PRO A 128 3.02 -24.54 4.53
CA PRO A 128 3.67 -24.36 5.83
C PRO A 128 2.78 -24.84 6.97
N SER A 129 3.38 -24.90 8.15
CA SER A 129 2.70 -25.08 9.44
C SER A 129 2.85 -23.81 10.30
N TYR A 130 2.21 -23.80 11.45
CA TYR A 130 2.39 -22.73 12.44
C TYR A 130 3.86 -22.58 12.89
N ALA A 131 4.62 -23.67 12.92
CA ALA A 131 6.04 -23.65 13.31
C ALA A 131 6.94 -22.95 12.26
N SER A 132 6.46 -22.77 11.04
CA SER A 132 7.21 -22.11 9.97
C SER A 132 7.49 -20.64 10.34
N THR A 133 8.58 -20.10 9.78
CA THR A 133 8.94 -18.70 10.00
C THR A 133 7.93 -17.79 9.30
N GLU A 134 7.27 -16.96 10.08
CA GLU A 134 6.34 -15.97 9.57
C GLU A 134 7.06 -14.79 8.91
N VAL A 135 6.38 -14.16 7.99
CA VAL A 135 6.76 -12.86 7.42
C VAL A 135 6.25 -11.76 8.35
N LYS A 136 7.12 -10.82 8.67
CA LYS A 136 6.81 -9.63 9.48
C LYS A 136 6.76 -8.39 8.61
N SER A 137 6.12 -7.35 9.10
CA SER A 137 6.20 -6.04 8.46
C SER A 137 7.64 -5.52 8.49
N GLY A 138 8.19 -5.23 7.31
CA GLY A 138 9.58 -4.82 7.11
C GLY A 138 10.52 -5.96 6.69
N ASP A 139 10.06 -7.20 6.66
CA ASP A 139 10.85 -8.30 6.11
C ASP A 139 11.06 -8.12 4.61
N TYR A 140 12.23 -8.54 4.14
CA TYR A 140 12.62 -8.37 2.75
C TYR A 140 13.08 -9.68 2.10
N PHE A 141 12.87 -9.75 0.80
CA PHE A 141 13.14 -10.90 -0.04
C PHE A 141 14.11 -10.50 -1.15
N PRO A 142 15.35 -10.98 -1.12
CA PRO A 142 16.35 -10.63 -2.12
C PRO A 142 15.97 -11.10 -3.54
N LEU A 143 16.12 -10.21 -4.50
CA LEU A 143 15.96 -10.51 -5.92
C LEU A 143 17.29 -10.80 -6.59
N ALA A 144 18.39 -10.25 -6.05
CA ALA A 144 19.76 -10.54 -6.46
C ALA A 144 20.73 -10.26 -5.31
N ALA A 145 22.01 -10.52 -5.48
CA ALA A 145 23.03 -10.14 -4.51
C ALA A 145 23.29 -8.62 -4.53
N VAL A 146 23.98 -8.13 -3.50
CA VAL A 146 24.45 -6.74 -3.46
C VAL A 146 25.31 -6.46 -4.70
N GLY A 147 25.09 -5.33 -5.32
CA GLY A 147 25.82 -4.92 -6.53
C GLY A 147 25.37 -5.60 -7.82
N GLN A 148 24.33 -6.42 -7.77
CA GLN A 148 23.78 -7.10 -8.95
C GLN A 148 22.45 -6.48 -9.40
N THR A 149 22.19 -6.57 -10.70
CA THR A 149 20.91 -6.17 -11.27
C THR A 149 19.78 -7.09 -10.74
N PRO A 150 18.60 -6.53 -10.41
CA PRO A 150 17.48 -7.35 -10.01
C PRO A 150 17.07 -8.31 -11.13
N VAL A 151 16.60 -9.49 -10.75
CA VAL A 151 16.15 -10.50 -11.69
C VAL A 151 14.67 -10.82 -11.51
N ASN A 152 14.03 -11.24 -12.60
CA ASN A 152 12.65 -11.72 -12.55
C ASN A 152 12.56 -12.94 -11.62
N LYS A 153 11.55 -12.95 -10.75
CA LYS A 153 11.40 -13.99 -9.72
C LYS A 153 9.93 -14.18 -9.36
N GLN A 154 9.58 -15.40 -9.01
CA GLN A 154 8.32 -15.68 -8.34
C GLN A 154 8.58 -16.01 -6.87
N LEU A 155 7.83 -15.38 -6.00
CA LEU A 155 7.88 -15.58 -4.56
C LEU A 155 6.52 -16.15 -4.13
N GLN A 156 6.53 -17.37 -3.63
CA GLN A 156 5.32 -18.02 -3.16
C GLN A 156 5.14 -17.77 -1.66
N PHE A 157 3.94 -17.36 -1.31
CA PHE A 157 3.52 -17.15 0.06
C PHE A 157 2.27 -17.98 0.37
N PHE A 158 2.04 -18.21 1.64
CA PHE A 158 0.82 -18.77 2.18
C PHE A 158 0.29 -17.86 3.27
N ALA A 159 -0.99 -17.53 3.21
CA ALA A 159 -1.68 -16.79 4.24
C ALA A 159 -2.69 -17.69 4.94
N GLY A 160 -2.76 -17.62 6.24
CA GLY A 160 -3.72 -18.38 7.04
C GLY A 160 -4.09 -17.66 8.32
N VAL A 161 -5.20 -18.05 8.92
CA VAL A 161 -5.69 -17.47 10.17
C VAL A 161 -5.05 -18.14 11.36
N SER A 162 -4.57 -17.34 12.29
CA SER A 162 -3.99 -17.82 13.56
C SER A 162 -4.39 -16.87 14.71
N CYS A 163 -4.37 -17.37 15.91
CA CYS A 163 -4.47 -16.59 17.14
C CYS A 163 -3.14 -16.52 17.91
N GLY A 164 -2.04 -16.95 17.30
CA GLY A 164 -0.73 -16.96 17.95
C GLY A 164 -0.53 -18.15 18.89
N GLY A 165 0.20 -17.91 19.96
CA GLY A 165 0.54 -18.96 20.94
C GLY A 165 -0.51 -19.15 22.04
N VAL A 166 -0.03 -19.64 23.19
CA VAL A 166 -0.87 -20.29 24.23
C VAL A 166 -1.94 -19.38 24.85
N THR A 167 -1.73 -18.06 24.96
CA THR A 167 -2.63 -17.17 25.69
C THR A 167 -3.55 -16.33 24.80
N ASP A 168 -3.25 -16.17 23.53
CA ASP A 168 -3.91 -15.16 22.69
C ASP A 168 -5.26 -15.61 22.15
N CYS A 169 -5.48 -16.92 22.00
CA CYS A 169 -6.76 -17.45 21.53
C CYS A 169 -7.92 -17.18 22.50
N ALA A 170 -7.64 -16.99 23.80
CA ALA A 170 -8.66 -16.64 24.78
C ALA A 170 -9.30 -15.27 24.54
N THR A 171 -8.63 -14.39 23.79
CA THR A 171 -9.12 -13.05 23.47
C THR A 171 -9.84 -12.98 22.12
N VAL A 172 -9.89 -14.08 21.38
CA VAL A 172 -10.59 -14.15 20.09
C VAL A 172 -12.10 -14.06 20.32
N LYS A 173 -12.75 -13.28 19.53
CA LYS A 173 -14.21 -13.14 19.50
C LYS A 173 -14.74 -13.20 18.08
N PRO A 174 -16.01 -13.54 17.88
CA PRO A 174 -16.63 -13.46 16.56
C PRO A 174 -16.53 -12.04 16.00
N GLY A 175 -16.25 -11.94 14.69
CA GLY A 175 -16.10 -10.66 13.99
C GLY A 175 -15.47 -10.83 12.63
N GLN A 176 -15.16 -9.72 11.99
CA GLN A 176 -14.50 -9.68 10.70
C GLN A 176 -12.99 -9.50 10.87
N LEU A 177 -12.22 -10.37 10.21
CA LEU A 177 -10.76 -10.26 10.12
C LEU A 177 -10.38 -9.75 8.74
N THR A 178 -9.70 -8.62 8.70
CA THR A 178 -9.05 -8.08 7.51
C THR A 178 -7.57 -7.88 7.77
N ALA A 179 -6.75 -8.08 6.74
CA ALA A 179 -5.32 -7.82 6.79
C ALA A 179 -4.86 -7.27 5.44
N ASN A 180 -4.09 -6.19 5.48
CA ASN A 180 -3.49 -5.60 4.29
C ASN A 180 -1.98 -5.80 4.33
N VAL A 181 -1.43 -6.35 3.25
CA VAL A 181 0.01 -6.50 3.06
C VAL A 181 0.37 -5.89 1.72
N ASN A 182 1.28 -4.93 1.74
CA ASN A 182 1.81 -4.27 0.55
C ASN A 182 3.22 -4.79 0.28
N PHE A 183 3.49 -5.16 -0.95
CA PHE A 183 4.83 -5.49 -1.40
C PHE A 183 5.40 -4.32 -2.19
N ILE A 184 6.58 -3.87 -1.83
CA ILE A 184 7.28 -2.79 -2.51
C ILE A 184 8.66 -3.27 -2.99
N PHE A 185 9.07 -2.83 -4.17
CA PHE A 185 10.44 -2.98 -4.64
C PHE A 185 11.31 -1.88 -4.03
N ALA A 186 12.49 -2.24 -3.55
CA ALA A 186 13.45 -1.30 -3.00
C ALA A 186 14.89 -1.77 -3.20
N TYR A 187 15.81 -0.86 -3.04
CA TYR A 187 17.23 -1.15 -2.85
C TYR A 187 17.61 -0.95 -1.38
N ARG A 188 18.35 -1.88 -0.83
CA ARG A 188 18.75 -1.89 0.58
C ARG A 188 20.25 -2.11 0.75
#